data_6dc178cd4973b4ed52b64ec7e9d995ef
#
_entry.id   6dc178cd4973b4ed52b64ec7e9d995ef
#
_cell.length_a   1.000
_cell.length_b   1.000
_cell.length_c   1.000
_cell.angle_alpha   90.00
_cell.angle_beta   90.00
_cell.angle_gamma   90.00
#
_symmetry.space_group_name_H-M   'P 1'
#
loop_
_entity.id
_entity.type
_entity.pdbx_description
1 polymer ?
#
loop_
_entity_poly.entity_id
_entity_poly.type
_entity_poly.pdbx_seq_one_letter_code
_entity_poly.pdbx_strand_id
1 'polypeptide(L)'
;MINLVALPCLCVDVFDGTDELYAGGEALNFAVHASKFEEFNVSILGAVGQDSYAKFIMDSISDKRIDISHVRVEKDKVTANNRTYLTAGGDRYYKDDSWTGDIVDKMILDHDELEFIKKSDVVFVHFGAGCFGQIIDLKKNNNFRLAVDFVEYRNFKEMEKYAPYVDYFMISGE
;
A
#
# COMPACT_ATOMS: atom_id res chain seq x y z
N MET A 1 19.68 11.31 -4.66
CA MET A 1 18.24 11.04 -4.67
C MET A 1 17.96 9.92 -3.71
N ILE A 2 16.82 9.92 -3.03
CA ILE A 2 16.41 8.93 -2.03
C ILE A 2 15.51 7.91 -2.72
N ASN A 3 15.90 6.64 -2.72
CA ASN A 3 15.10 5.56 -3.29
C ASN A 3 14.03 5.13 -2.29
N LEU A 4 12.77 5.33 -2.68
CA LEU A 4 11.61 5.02 -1.85
C LEU A 4 10.76 3.94 -2.52
N VAL A 5 10.44 2.90 -1.76
CA VAL A 5 9.51 1.84 -2.19
C VAL A 5 8.27 1.86 -1.31
N ALA A 6 7.10 1.95 -1.94
CA ALA A 6 5.81 1.82 -1.27
C ALA A 6 5.14 0.49 -1.64
N LEU A 7 4.65 -0.26 -0.64
CA LEU A 7 4.05 -1.57 -0.85
C LEU A 7 2.98 -1.91 0.22
N PRO A 8 2.10 -2.89 -0.04
CA PRO A 8 1.77 -3.45 -1.35
C PRO A 8 0.44 -2.90 -1.90
N CYS A 9 -0.31 -2.10 -1.13
CA CYS A 9 -1.72 -1.82 -1.35
C CYS A 9 -1.96 -0.84 -2.50
N LEU A 10 -2.50 -1.40 -3.59
CA LEU A 10 -3.12 -0.66 -4.70
C LEU A 10 -4.56 -1.11 -4.77
N CYS A 11 -5.51 -0.20 -4.57
CA CYS A 11 -6.92 -0.56 -4.59
C CYS A 11 -7.78 0.48 -5.32
N VAL A 12 -9.05 0.15 -5.52
CA VAL A 12 -10.06 1.07 -6.03
C VAL A 12 -11.15 1.24 -4.99
N ASP A 13 -11.41 2.48 -4.60
CA ASP A 13 -12.60 2.83 -3.82
C ASP A 13 -13.79 2.97 -4.78
N VAL A 14 -14.82 2.18 -4.56
CA VAL A 14 -16.08 2.18 -5.33
C VAL A 14 -17.17 2.80 -4.46
N PHE A 15 -17.63 4.00 -4.81
CA PHE A 15 -18.64 4.70 -4.01
C PHE A 15 -20.04 4.13 -4.22
N ASP A 16 -20.68 3.72 -3.13
CA ASP A 16 -22.03 3.15 -3.16
C ASP A 16 -23.04 4.17 -3.63
N GLY A 17 -23.95 3.75 -4.52
CA GLY A 17 -25.02 4.60 -5.07
C GLY A 17 -24.63 5.48 -6.27
N THR A 18 -23.34 5.74 -6.50
CA THR A 18 -22.88 6.48 -7.70
C THR A 18 -21.99 5.62 -8.59
N ASP A 19 -21.41 4.56 -8.04
CA ASP A 19 -20.39 3.72 -8.69
C ASP A 19 -19.17 4.52 -9.19
N GLU A 20 -18.94 5.70 -8.62
CA GLU A 20 -17.72 6.49 -8.86
C GLU A 20 -16.50 5.73 -8.35
N LEU A 21 -15.42 5.78 -9.14
CA LEU A 21 -14.18 5.08 -8.84
C LEU A 21 -13.07 6.06 -8.47
N TYR A 22 -12.36 5.74 -7.41
CA TYR A 22 -11.15 6.47 -7.03
C TYR A 22 -9.99 5.48 -6.83
N ALA A 23 -8.87 5.77 -7.47
CA ALA A 23 -7.65 5.00 -7.24
C ALA A 23 -7.11 5.33 -5.84
N GLY A 24 -6.85 4.30 -5.05
CA GLY A 24 -6.48 4.39 -3.64
C GLY A 24 -5.57 3.25 -3.20
N GLY A 25 -5.51 3.10 -1.90
CA GLY A 25 -4.60 2.20 -1.21
C GLY A 25 -3.43 2.96 -0.61
N GLU A 26 -3.00 2.52 0.55
CA GLU A 26 -2.01 3.22 1.36
C GLU A 26 -0.70 3.40 0.59
N ALA A 27 -0.23 2.35 -0.09
CA ALA A 27 1.00 2.41 -0.87
C ALA A 27 0.87 3.34 -2.09
N LEU A 28 -0.25 3.28 -2.81
CA LEU A 28 -0.50 4.16 -3.96
C LEU A 28 -0.54 5.62 -3.53
N ASN A 29 -1.32 5.94 -2.50
CA ASN A 29 -1.45 7.29 -1.99
C ASN A 29 -0.10 7.84 -1.51
N PHE A 30 0.66 7.05 -0.75
CA PHE A 30 1.99 7.44 -0.28
C PHE A 30 2.94 7.72 -1.45
N ALA A 31 2.98 6.82 -2.45
CA ALA A 31 3.82 6.97 -3.63
C ALA A 31 3.46 8.22 -4.46
N VAL A 32 2.16 8.46 -4.69
CA VAL A 32 1.69 9.65 -5.42
C VAL A 32 2.07 10.94 -4.70
N HIS A 33 1.97 10.99 -3.37
CA HIS A 33 2.41 12.16 -2.62
C HIS A 33 3.93 12.33 -2.64
N ALA A 34 4.70 11.25 -2.44
CA ALA A 34 6.16 11.28 -2.47
C ALA A 34 6.71 11.68 -3.86
N SER A 35 6.06 11.26 -4.94
CA SER A 35 6.51 11.57 -6.32
C SER A 35 6.47 13.06 -6.68
N LYS A 36 5.80 13.89 -5.86
CA LYS A 36 5.78 15.35 -6.03
C LYS A 36 7.11 16.03 -5.64
N PHE A 37 7.94 15.34 -4.87
CA PHE A 37 9.23 15.84 -4.40
C PHE A 37 10.36 15.31 -5.30
N GLU A 38 11.21 16.21 -5.79
CA GLU A 38 12.27 15.85 -6.74
C GLU A 38 13.39 15.00 -6.13
N GLU A 39 13.52 15.05 -4.81
CA GLU A 39 14.52 14.31 -4.05
C GLU A 39 14.28 12.80 -4.03
N PHE A 40 13.05 12.35 -4.33
CA PHE A 40 12.68 10.94 -4.30
C PHE A 40 12.66 10.29 -5.68
N ASN A 41 13.27 9.10 -5.76
CA ASN A 41 12.97 8.09 -6.76
C ASN A 41 11.93 7.16 -6.15
N VAL A 42 10.71 7.24 -6.64
CA VAL A 42 9.58 6.48 -6.05
C VAL A 42 9.29 5.26 -6.89
N SER A 43 9.20 4.11 -6.25
CA SER A 43 8.76 2.85 -6.84
C SER A 43 7.57 2.30 -6.07
N ILE A 44 6.66 1.64 -6.77
CA ILE A 44 5.59 0.83 -6.17
C ILE A 44 5.91 -0.64 -6.42
N LEU A 45 5.84 -1.43 -5.35
CA LEU A 45 5.87 -2.88 -5.40
C LEU A 45 4.54 -3.41 -4.89
N GLY A 46 3.87 -4.21 -5.70
CA GLY A 46 2.53 -4.68 -5.36
C GLY A 46 1.99 -5.65 -6.40
N ALA A 47 0.70 -5.93 -6.32
CA ALA A 47 0.04 -6.76 -7.30
C ALA A 47 -1.37 -6.22 -7.61
N VAL A 48 -1.78 -6.40 -8.85
CA VAL A 48 -3.13 -6.14 -9.34
C VAL A 48 -3.66 -7.34 -10.10
N GLY A 49 -4.97 -7.47 -10.22
CA GLY A 49 -5.60 -8.49 -11.04
C GLY A 49 -5.51 -8.18 -12.53
N GLN A 50 -6.03 -9.07 -13.37
CA GLN A 50 -6.18 -8.82 -14.80
C GLN A 50 -7.62 -8.32 -15.10
N ASP A 51 -7.96 -7.15 -14.58
CA ASP A 51 -9.32 -6.59 -14.64
C ASP A 51 -9.35 -5.09 -14.97
N SER A 52 -10.53 -4.50 -15.02
CA SER A 52 -10.73 -3.08 -15.31
C SER A 52 -10.20 -2.17 -14.18
N TYR A 53 -10.19 -2.64 -12.94
CA TYR A 53 -9.66 -1.89 -11.82
C TYR A 53 -8.14 -1.74 -11.90
N ALA A 54 -7.43 -2.81 -12.31
CA ALA A 54 -6.00 -2.73 -12.60
C ALA A 54 -5.71 -1.64 -13.63
N LYS A 55 -6.44 -1.66 -14.76
CA LYS A 55 -6.30 -0.63 -15.80
C LYS A 55 -6.55 0.77 -15.25
N PHE A 56 -7.62 0.95 -14.48
CA PHE A 56 -7.97 2.23 -13.87
C PHE A 56 -6.86 2.77 -12.95
N ILE A 57 -6.29 1.91 -12.09
CA ILE A 57 -5.16 2.29 -11.24
C ILE A 57 -3.96 2.71 -12.09
N MET A 58 -3.54 1.89 -13.07
CA MET A 58 -2.38 2.19 -13.90
C MET A 58 -2.55 3.49 -14.70
N ASP A 59 -3.74 3.72 -15.25
CA ASP A 59 -4.05 4.96 -15.97
C ASP A 59 -3.96 6.18 -15.05
N SER A 60 -4.39 6.07 -13.78
CA SER A 60 -4.39 7.16 -12.81
C SER A 60 -3.00 7.66 -12.39
N ILE A 61 -1.98 6.84 -12.60
CA ILE A 61 -0.58 7.16 -12.23
C ILE A 61 0.36 7.22 -13.43
N SER A 62 -0.16 7.06 -14.65
CA SER A 62 0.64 7.01 -15.88
C SER A 62 1.46 8.28 -16.16
N ASP A 63 0.99 9.43 -15.65
CA ASP A 63 1.66 10.74 -15.75
C ASP A 63 2.57 11.09 -14.57
N LYS A 64 2.68 10.20 -13.57
CA LYS A 64 3.43 10.41 -12.35
C LYS A 64 4.87 9.89 -12.49
N ARG A 65 5.79 10.49 -11.73
CA ARG A 65 7.17 10.01 -11.63
C ARG A 65 7.29 8.84 -10.64
N ILE A 66 6.63 7.73 -11.01
CA ILE A 66 6.58 6.51 -10.17
C ILE A 66 7.00 5.33 -11.05
N ASP A 67 7.98 4.58 -10.58
CA ASP A 67 8.35 3.30 -11.20
C ASP A 67 7.36 2.22 -10.76
N ILE A 68 6.64 1.66 -11.73
CA ILE A 68 5.66 0.58 -11.55
C ILE A 68 6.14 -0.77 -12.10
N SER A 69 7.42 -0.87 -12.47
CA SER A 69 7.96 -2.11 -13.06
C SER A 69 7.94 -3.31 -12.12
N HIS A 70 7.75 -3.06 -10.82
CA HIS A 70 7.60 -4.07 -9.77
C HIS A 70 6.14 -4.35 -9.38
N VAL A 71 5.17 -3.88 -10.17
CA VAL A 71 3.76 -4.24 -9.98
C VAL A 71 3.43 -5.48 -10.79
N ARG A 72 3.07 -6.56 -10.11
CA ARG A 72 2.68 -7.83 -10.74
C ARG A 72 1.24 -7.76 -11.24
N VAL A 73 0.95 -8.41 -12.38
CA VAL A 73 -0.41 -8.67 -12.86
C VAL A 73 -0.73 -10.14 -12.67
N GLU A 74 -1.62 -10.44 -11.74
CA GLU A 74 -2.02 -11.82 -11.38
C GLU A 74 -3.34 -12.20 -12.06
N LYS A 75 -3.29 -13.17 -12.98
CA LYS A 75 -4.42 -13.52 -13.88
C LYS A 75 -5.66 -14.05 -13.14
N ASP A 76 -5.43 -14.78 -12.04
CA ASP A 76 -6.49 -15.48 -11.30
C ASP A 76 -6.91 -14.70 -10.05
N LYS A 77 -6.53 -13.42 -9.96
CA LYS A 77 -6.85 -12.55 -8.83
C LYS A 77 -7.70 -11.36 -9.28
N VAL A 78 -8.46 -10.84 -8.33
CA VAL A 78 -9.17 -9.57 -8.47
C VAL A 78 -8.30 -8.46 -7.88
N THR A 79 -8.23 -7.34 -8.56
CA THR A 79 -7.58 -6.13 -8.01
C THR A 79 -8.29 -5.71 -6.73
N ALA A 80 -7.52 -5.36 -5.71
CA ALA A 80 -8.08 -4.95 -4.44
C ALA A 80 -9.05 -3.77 -4.63
N ASN A 81 -10.18 -3.86 -3.98
CA ASN A 81 -11.19 -2.80 -4.04
C ASN A 81 -11.98 -2.73 -2.74
N ASN A 82 -12.52 -1.57 -2.46
CA ASN A 82 -13.30 -1.31 -1.26
C ASN A 82 -14.60 -0.61 -1.63
N ARG A 83 -15.73 -1.15 -1.20
CA ARG A 83 -17.02 -0.46 -1.35
C ARG A 83 -17.14 0.59 -0.26
N THR A 84 -17.12 1.85 -0.67
CA THR A 84 -17.13 3.02 0.20
C THR A 84 -18.55 3.57 0.32
N TYR A 85 -19.01 3.74 1.53
CA TYR A 85 -20.31 4.31 1.86
C TYR A 85 -20.14 5.71 2.45
N LEU A 86 -21.16 6.57 2.27
CA LEU A 86 -21.17 7.89 2.87
C LEU A 86 -22.30 7.98 3.92
N THR A 87 -21.98 8.58 5.05
CA THR A 87 -22.99 9.03 6.02
C THR A 87 -23.78 10.21 5.45
N ALA A 88 -24.89 10.58 6.08
CA ALA A 88 -25.63 11.79 5.72
C ALA A 88 -24.78 13.07 5.88
N GLY A 89 -23.73 13.05 6.68
CA GLY A 89 -22.76 14.14 6.87
C GLY A 89 -21.64 14.18 5.84
N GLY A 90 -21.54 13.15 4.97
CA GLY A 90 -20.49 13.03 3.97
C GLY A 90 -19.23 12.28 4.43
N ASP A 91 -19.21 11.76 5.66
CA ASP A 91 -18.09 10.96 6.16
C ASP A 91 -18.11 9.56 5.55
N ARG A 92 -16.93 9.04 5.23
CA ARG A 92 -16.78 7.68 4.70
C ARG A 92 -16.90 6.64 5.80
N TYR A 93 -17.56 5.53 5.49
CA TYR A 93 -17.53 4.33 6.34
C TYR A 93 -17.55 3.06 5.49
N TYR A 94 -17.15 1.97 6.10
CA TYR A 94 -17.02 0.66 5.47
C TYR A 94 -17.89 -0.36 6.22
N LYS A 95 -18.40 -1.34 5.50
CA LYS A 95 -19.10 -2.49 6.06
C LYS A 95 -18.15 -3.68 6.10
N ASP A 96 -18.44 -4.68 6.90
CA ASP A 96 -17.58 -5.87 7.09
C ASP A 96 -17.27 -6.63 5.78
N ASP A 97 -18.15 -6.56 4.78
CA ASP A 97 -18.02 -7.21 3.48
C ASP A 97 -17.56 -6.25 2.36
N SER A 98 -17.16 -5.03 2.70
CA SER A 98 -16.77 -4.01 1.72
C SER A 98 -15.44 -4.29 1.03
N TRP A 99 -14.51 -4.96 1.72
CA TRP A 99 -13.15 -5.17 1.25
C TRP A 99 -12.99 -6.44 0.42
N THR A 100 -12.39 -6.30 -0.75
CA THR A 100 -11.92 -7.39 -1.59
C THR A 100 -10.42 -7.23 -1.78
N GLY A 101 -9.62 -7.84 -0.93
CA GLY A 101 -8.19 -7.53 -0.82
C GLY A 101 -7.25 -8.73 -0.73
N ASP A 102 -7.70 -9.94 -1.06
CA ASP A 102 -6.86 -11.15 -0.99
C ASP A 102 -5.49 -11.00 -1.66
N ILE A 103 -5.41 -10.22 -2.74
CA ILE A 103 -4.17 -9.95 -3.47
C ILE A 103 -3.16 -9.13 -2.65
N VAL A 104 -3.64 -8.35 -1.68
CA VAL A 104 -2.87 -7.54 -0.73
C VAL A 104 -2.65 -8.30 0.58
N ASP A 105 -3.74 -8.85 1.12
CA ASP A 105 -3.77 -9.48 2.46
C ASP A 105 -2.97 -10.79 2.51
N LYS A 106 -2.86 -11.48 1.36
CA LYS A 106 -2.12 -12.73 1.21
C LYS A 106 -0.84 -12.59 0.37
N MET A 107 -0.41 -11.35 0.11
CA MET A 107 0.80 -11.11 -0.68
C MET A 107 2.04 -11.67 0.01
N ILE A 108 2.82 -12.42 -0.74
CA ILE A 108 4.15 -12.91 -0.35
C ILE A 108 5.16 -12.34 -1.35
N LEU A 109 6.22 -11.76 -0.82
CA LEU A 109 7.35 -11.25 -1.60
C LEU A 109 8.27 -12.39 -2.00
N ASP A 110 8.69 -12.38 -3.25
CA ASP A 110 9.71 -13.31 -3.74
C ASP A 110 11.13 -12.81 -3.44
N HIS A 111 12.13 -13.60 -3.87
CA HIS A 111 13.52 -13.28 -3.63
C HIS A 111 13.95 -11.97 -4.30
N ASP A 112 13.56 -11.75 -5.54
CA ASP A 112 13.97 -10.58 -6.32
C ASP A 112 13.34 -9.30 -5.79
N GLU A 113 12.09 -9.37 -5.35
CA GLU A 113 11.39 -8.28 -4.67
C GLU A 113 12.07 -7.91 -3.34
N LEU A 114 12.47 -8.92 -2.54
CA LEU A 114 13.20 -8.68 -1.30
C LEU A 114 14.59 -8.05 -1.56
N GLU A 115 15.32 -8.53 -2.60
CA GLU A 115 16.61 -7.94 -2.98
C GLU A 115 16.46 -6.51 -3.53
N PHE A 116 15.33 -6.20 -4.18
CA PHE A 116 15.02 -4.84 -4.60
C PHE A 116 14.77 -3.92 -3.39
N ILE A 117 13.96 -4.35 -2.43
CA ILE A 117 13.65 -3.60 -1.21
C ILE A 117 14.92 -3.29 -0.40
N LYS A 118 15.87 -4.22 -0.29
CA LYS A 118 17.15 -4.01 0.42
C LYS A 118 17.96 -2.84 -0.11
N LYS A 119 17.80 -2.48 -1.38
CA LYS A 119 18.53 -1.37 -2.03
C LYS A 119 17.86 -0.01 -1.85
N SER A 120 16.72 0.02 -1.20
CA SER A 120 15.97 1.25 -0.95
C SER A 120 16.48 1.97 0.29
N ASP A 121 16.32 3.29 0.31
CA ASP A 121 16.63 4.12 1.48
C ASP A 121 15.42 4.19 2.43
N VAL A 122 14.21 4.19 1.86
CA VAL A 122 12.94 4.26 2.60
C VAL A 122 12.00 3.18 2.07
N VAL A 123 11.38 2.45 2.98
CA VAL A 123 10.35 1.45 2.70
C VAL A 123 9.07 1.85 3.43
N PHE A 124 7.97 1.97 2.71
CA PHE A 124 6.64 2.19 3.26
C PHE A 124 5.79 0.93 3.12
N VAL A 125 5.14 0.51 4.22
CA VAL A 125 4.20 -0.62 4.23
C VAL A 125 3.06 -0.34 5.20
N HIS A 126 1.84 -0.83 4.92
CA HIS A 126 0.78 -0.79 5.92
C HIS A 126 0.78 -2.04 6.81
N PHE A 127 0.38 -1.87 8.05
CA PHE A 127 0.18 -2.96 8.99
C PHE A 127 -1.00 -3.83 8.55
N GLY A 128 -0.84 -5.15 8.56
CA GLY A 128 -1.86 -6.07 8.06
C GLY A 128 -1.63 -6.56 6.62
N ALA A 129 -0.71 -5.94 5.87
CA ALA A 129 -0.30 -6.50 4.59
C ALA A 129 0.29 -7.91 4.75
N GLY A 130 -0.04 -8.82 3.83
CA GLY A 130 0.46 -10.20 3.89
C GLY A 130 1.99 -10.30 3.96
N CYS A 131 2.69 -9.36 3.33
CA CYS A 131 4.16 -9.29 3.32
C CYS A 131 4.77 -8.57 4.54
N PHE A 132 3.95 -8.00 5.46
CA PHE A 132 4.46 -7.20 6.57
C PHE A 132 5.52 -7.92 7.41
N GLY A 133 5.29 -9.20 7.73
CA GLY A 133 6.26 -10.01 8.48
C GLY A 133 7.60 -10.15 7.78
N GLN A 134 7.60 -10.32 6.44
CA GLN A 134 8.84 -10.39 5.64
C GLN A 134 9.60 -9.05 5.68
N ILE A 135 8.91 -7.92 5.65
CA ILE A 135 9.52 -6.58 5.76
C ILE A 135 10.17 -6.38 7.13
N ILE A 136 9.49 -6.78 8.20
CA ILE A 136 10.07 -6.71 9.55
C ILE A 136 11.33 -7.60 9.66
N ASP A 137 11.28 -8.82 9.11
CA ASP A 137 12.44 -9.71 9.13
C ASP A 137 13.61 -9.16 8.29
N LEU A 138 13.29 -8.55 7.15
CA LEU A 138 14.27 -7.88 6.31
C LEU A 138 14.93 -6.71 7.04
N LYS A 139 14.15 -5.89 7.72
CA LYS A 139 14.60 -4.71 8.49
C LYS A 139 15.60 -5.05 9.58
N LYS A 140 15.49 -6.22 10.22
CA LYS A 140 16.41 -6.67 11.29
C LYS A 140 17.87 -6.66 10.86
N ASN A 141 18.14 -6.86 9.57
CA ASN A 141 19.48 -7.03 9.02
C ASN A 141 19.83 -5.98 7.94
N ASN A 142 18.99 -4.95 7.76
CA ASN A 142 19.18 -3.93 6.74
C ASN A 142 18.90 -2.53 7.29
N ASN A 143 19.51 -1.51 6.70
CA ASN A 143 19.55 -0.14 7.23
C ASN A 143 18.55 0.83 6.58
N PHE A 144 17.62 0.36 5.73
CA PHE A 144 16.59 1.25 5.20
C PHE A 144 15.71 1.82 6.32
N ARG A 145 15.14 3.01 6.11
CA ARG A 145 14.13 3.58 7.01
C ARG A 145 12.79 2.92 6.73
N LEU A 146 12.14 2.42 7.79
CA LEU A 146 10.83 1.78 7.69
C LEU A 146 9.73 2.70 8.18
N ALA A 147 8.82 3.05 7.30
CA ALA A 147 7.58 3.76 7.60
C ALA A 147 6.41 2.77 7.58
N VAL A 148 5.64 2.73 8.65
CA VAL A 148 4.49 1.83 8.77
C VAL A 148 3.22 2.64 9.01
N ASP A 149 2.23 2.42 8.14
CA ASP A 149 0.87 2.91 8.38
C ASP A 149 0.06 1.85 9.14
N PHE A 150 -0.29 2.17 10.37
CA PHE A 150 -1.11 1.32 11.23
C PHE A 150 -2.62 1.55 11.01
N VAL A 151 -2.96 2.45 10.12
CA VAL A 151 -4.35 2.78 9.75
C VAL A 151 -5.18 3.07 11.00
N GLU A 152 -6.22 2.31 11.25
CA GLU A 152 -7.09 2.41 12.43
C GLU A 152 -6.76 1.40 13.53
N TYR A 153 -5.62 0.71 13.44
CA TYR A 153 -5.24 -0.28 14.43
C TYR A 153 -4.94 0.37 15.78
N ARG A 154 -5.52 -0.15 16.86
CA ARG A 154 -5.48 0.47 18.20
C ARG A 154 -4.90 -0.44 19.28
N ASN A 155 -4.44 -1.63 18.95
CA ASN A 155 -3.74 -2.47 19.92
C ASN A 155 -2.28 -2.02 20.09
N PHE A 156 -2.07 -0.95 20.85
CA PHE A 156 -0.76 -0.35 21.09
C PHE A 156 0.25 -1.35 21.71
N LYS A 157 -0.22 -2.28 22.55
CA LYS A 157 0.63 -3.33 23.12
C LYS A 157 1.20 -4.27 22.05
N GLU A 158 0.46 -4.51 20.96
CA GLU A 158 0.97 -5.26 19.84
C GLU A 158 1.92 -4.43 18.99
N MET A 159 1.60 -3.15 18.75
CA MET A 159 2.45 -2.23 18.01
C MET A 159 3.83 -2.05 18.67
N GLU A 160 3.91 -2.07 20.01
CA GLU A 160 5.15 -1.99 20.77
C GLU A 160 6.17 -3.08 20.36
N LYS A 161 5.71 -4.24 19.90
CA LYS A 161 6.60 -5.32 19.42
C LYS A 161 7.42 -4.91 18.21
N TYR A 162 6.88 -3.99 17.40
CA TYR A 162 7.49 -3.52 16.16
C TYR A 162 8.29 -2.23 16.34
N ALA A 163 8.13 -1.54 17.49
CA ALA A 163 8.80 -0.27 17.79
C ALA A 163 10.32 -0.27 17.54
N PRO A 164 11.08 -1.36 17.84
CA PRO A 164 12.52 -1.39 17.55
C PRO A 164 12.88 -1.36 16.05
N TYR A 165 11.92 -1.66 15.17
CA TYR A 165 12.16 -1.81 13.73
C TYR A 165 11.55 -0.68 12.91
N VAL A 166 10.59 0.07 13.45
CA VAL A 166 9.84 1.11 12.73
C VAL A 166 10.44 2.46 13.01
N ASP A 167 10.87 3.17 11.96
CA ASP A 167 11.41 4.53 12.07
C ASP A 167 10.29 5.59 12.08
N TYR A 168 9.18 5.35 11.36
CA TYR A 168 8.05 6.28 11.27
C TYR A 168 6.73 5.53 11.48
N PHE A 169 6.01 5.90 12.52
CA PHE A 169 4.66 5.40 12.81
C PHE A 169 3.62 6.38 12.27
N MET A 170 2.73 5.88 11.42
CA MET A 170 1.55 6.61 10.97
C MET A 170 0.30 5.92 11.52
N ILE A 171 -0.59 6.70 12.13
CA ILE A 171 -1.79 6.22 12.79
C ILE A 171 -2.89 7.25 12.53
N SER A 172 -4.07 6.81 12.12
CA SER A 172 -5.24 7.70 11.99
C SER A 172 -5.59 8.32 13.35
N GLY A 173 -5.92 9.60 13.36
CA GLY A 173 -6.18 10.37 14.60
C GLY A 173 -7.61 10.27 15.15
N GLU A 174 -8.50 9.46 14.53
CA GLU A 174 -9.90 9.30 14.93
C GLU A 174 -10.14 8.12 15.86
#